data_124438ef04a1dd94511cb122517f113c
#
_entry.id   124438ef04a1dd94511cb122517f113c
#
_cell.length_a   1.000
_cell.length_b   1.000
_cell.length_c   1.000
_cell.angle_alpha   90.00
_cell.angle_beta   90.00
_cell.angle_gamma   90.00
#
_symmetry.space_group_name_H-M   'P 1'
#
loop_
_entity.id
_entity.type
_entity.pdbx_description
1 polymer ?
#
loop_
_entity_poly.entity_id
_entity_poly.type
_entity_poly.pdbx_seq_one_letter_code
_entity_poly.pdbx_strand_id
1 'polypeptide(L)'
;MDKPGSQGEASDAVRLAMAVSRLRSRIRIEAGLRSTGIPISQLAVLARIIDEGPMTAAALAAGEHVTQQAIAQSLATLKGRGLVEKQADPSDGRKSLVSATAAGRKLRESLEVSREEWLTQAIDAAVKPAERALLQDAIELLERIADVELHRGGEIR
;
A
#
# COMPACT_ATOMS: atom_id res chain seq x y z
N MET A 1 25.58 30.73 -20.22
CA MET A 1 24.65 29.96 -21.07
C MET A 1 23.85 29.06 -20.15
N ASP A 2 22.79 29.65 -19.56
CA ASP A 2 21.96 29.00 -18.54
C ASP A 2 21.08 27.92 -19.16
N LYS A 3 21.04 26.76 -18.47
CA LYS A 3 20.21 25.62 -18.83
C LYS A 3 18.77 25.87 -18.37
N PRO A 4 17.79 26.06 -19.28
CA PRO A 4 16.39 26.32 -18.88
C PRO A 4 15.60 25.04 -18.57
N GLY A 5 16.22 24.00 -17.97
CA GLY A 5 15.55 22.72 -17.72
C GLY A 5 15.16 22.43 -16.26
N SER A 6 15.86 22.98 -15.28
CA SER A 6 15.77 22.46 -13.90
C SER A 6 14.57 22.95 -13.07
N GLN A 7 13.99 24.10 -13.40
CA GLN A 7 12.86 24.63 -12.64
C GLN A 7 11.51 23.99 -13.04
N GLY A 8 11.35 23.62 -14.31
CA GLY A 8 10.15 22.93 -14.80
C GLY A 8 10.06 21.49 -14.27
N GLU A 9 11.18 20.78 -14.26
CA GLU A 9 11.26 19.38 -13.81
C GLU A 9 11.00 19.23 -12.30
N ALA A 10 11.52 20.16 -11.47
CA ALA A 10 11.22 20.20 -10.04
C ALA A 10 9.73 20.52 -9.78
N SER A 11 9.12 21.37 -10.62
CA SER A 11 7.69 21.69 -10.54
C SER A 11 6.82 20.45 -10.88
N ASP A 12 7.19 19.67 -11.89
CA ASP A 12 6.43 18.48 -12.31
C ASP A 12 6.53 17.34 -11.27
N ALA A 13 7.69 17.12 -10.66
CA ALA A 13 7.84 16.17 -9.57
C ALA A 13 6.95 16.53 -8.35
N VAL A 14 6.91 17.80 -7.98
CA VAL A 14 6.06 18.28 -6.88
C VAL A 14 4.57 18.13 -7.24
N ARG A 15 4.17 18.51 -8.45
CA ARG A 15 2.79 18.38 -8.92
C ARG A 15 2.34 16.91 -8.95
N LEU A 16 3.18 16.02 -9.44
CA LEU A 16 2.92 14.59 -9.46
C LEU A 16 2.76 14.06 -8.04
N ALA A 17 3.69 14.36 -7.12
CA ALA A 17 3.60 13.93 -5.73
C ALA A 17 2.29 14.39 -5.06
N MET A 18 1.88 15.63 -5.31
CA MET A 18 0.61 16.16 -4.81
C MET A 18 -0.61 15.44 -5.42
N ALA A 19 -0.61 15.19 -6.73
CA ALA A 19 -1.71 14.51 -7.42
C ALA A 19 -1.87 13.07 -6.90
N VAL A 20 -0.77 12.32 -6.80
CA VAL A 20 -0.75 10.96 -6.26
C VAL A 20 -1.22 10.94 -4.80
N SER A 21 -0.74 11.89 -3.97
CA SER A 21 -1.16 11.98 -2.57
C SER A 21 -2.65 12.25 -2.42
N ARG A 22 -3.21 13.17 -3.22
CA ARG A 22 -4.66 13.46 -3.23
C ARG A 22 -5.47 12.25 -3.69
N LEU A 23 -5.05 11.60 -4.77
CA LEU A 23 -5.73 10.41 -5.28
C LEU A 23 -5.73 9.28 -4.25
N ARG A 24 -4.58 8.98 -3.64
CA ARG A 24 -4.49 7.99 -2.55
C ARG A 24 -5.41 8.33 -1.38
N SER A 25 -5.51 9.62 -1.01
CA SER A 25 -6.40 10.04 0.07
C SER A 25 -7.86 9.81 -0.29
N ARG A 26 -8.28 10.11 -1.53
CA ARG A 26 -9.65 9.86 -2.00
C ARG A 26 -9.97 8.38 -2.05
N ILE A 27 -9.11 7.56 -2.64
CA ILE A 27 -9.27 6.10 -2.67
C ILE A 27 -9.50 5.55 -1.25
N ARG A 28 -8.70 5.99 -0.26
CA ARG A 28 -8.84 5.53 1.11
C ARG A 28 -10.18 5.90 1.76
N ILE A 29 -10.71 7.07 1.44
CA ILE A 29 -11.99 7.54 1.98
C ILE A 29 -13.13 6.73 1.35
N GLU A 30 -13.14 6.64 0.04
CA GLU A 30 -14.24 6.11 -0.75
C GLU A 30 -14.28 4.56 -0.73
N ALA A 31 -13.12 3.90 -0.68
CA ALA A 31 -13.05 2.44 -0.51
C ALA A 31 -13.46 1.95 0.89
N GLY A 32 -14.06 2.81 1.72
CA GLY A 32 -14.58 2.41 3.03
C GLY A 32 -13.52 2.03 4.07
N LEU A 33 -12.23 2.32 3.83
CA LEU A 33 -11.18 1.98 4.80
C LEU A 33 -11.44 2.60 6.18
N ARG A 34 -12.06 3.78 6.23
CA ARG A 34 -12.44 4.43 7.48
C ARG A 34 -13.58 3.74 8.19
N SER A 35 -14.51 3.12 7.45
CA SER A 35 -15.67 2.41 8.02
C SER A 35 -15.29 1.11 8.72
N THR A 36 -14.11 0.55 8.41
CA THR A 36 -13.62 -0.66 9.08
C THR A 36 -13.31 -0.43 10.57
N GLY A 37 -13.04 0.81 10.95
CA GLY A 37 -12.52 1.15 12.29
C GLY A 37 -11.15 0.55 12.58
N ILE A 38 -10.39 0.18 11.52
CA ILE A 38 -9.03 -0.37 11.61
C ILE A 38 -8.07 0.70 11.06
N PRO A 39 -7.02 1.08 11.79
CA PRO A 39 -5.99 1.97 11.30
C PRO A 39 -5.34 1.45 10.01
N ILE A 40 -5.01 2.36 9.10
CA ILE A 40 -4.44 2.01 7.79
C ILE A 40 -3.13 1.23 7.93
N SER A 41 -2.30 1.57 8.94
CA SER A 41 -1.07 0.84 9.23
C SER A 41 -1.34 -0.63 9.57
N GLN A 42 -2.43 -0.93 10.26
CA GLN A 42 -2.82 -2.30 10.58
C GLN A 42 -3.39 -3.02 9.35
N LEU A 43 -4.13 -2.32 8.48
CA LEU A 43 -4.57 -2.88 7.21
C LEU A 43 -3.38 -3.17 6.27
N ALA A 44 -2.31 -2.37 6.32
CA ALA A 44 -1.08 -2.64 5.58
C ALA A 44 -0.40 -3.93 6.11
N VAL A 45 -0.32 -4.11 7.43
CA VAL A 45 0.20 -5.35 8.04
C VAL A 45 -0.64 -6.55 7.62
N LEU A 46 -1.96 -6.45 7.63
CA LEU A 46 -2.85 -7.52 7.16
C LEU A 46 -2.62 -7.84 5.69
N ALA A 47 -2.50 -6.81 4.85
CA ALA A 47 -2.22 -6.96 3.42
C ALA A 47 -0.93 -7.73 3.19
N ARG A 48 0.16 -7.34 3.86
CA ARG A 48 1.45 -8.02 3.75
C ARG A 48 1.37 -9.50 4.14
N ILE A 49 0.69 -9.82 5.24
CA ILE A 49 0.48 -11.21 5.67
C ILE A 49 -0.27 -12.02 4.60
N ILE A 50 -1.20 -11.40 3.88
CA ILE A 50 -1.96 -12.06 2.81
C ILE A 50 -1.09 -12.26 1.57
N ASP A 51 -0.34 -11.23 1.17
CA ASP A 51 0.42 -11.19 -0.07
C ASP A 51 1.70 -12.06 0.01
N GLU A 52 2.41 -12.03 1.14
CA GLU A 52 3.68 -12.74 1.33
C GLU A 52 3.52 -14.08 2.08
N GLY A 53 2.33 -14.36 2.63
CA GLY A 53 2.03 -15.59 3.37
C GLY A 53 2.39 -15.50 4.86
N PRO A 54 2.31 -16.65 5.57
CA PRO A 54 2.59 -16.70 7.00
C PRO A 54 4.02 -16.27 7.32
N MET A 55 4.19 -15.34 8.27
CA MET A 55 5.50 -14.80 8.64
C MET A 55 5.61 -14.49 10.12
N THR A 56 6.84 -14.30 10.59
CA THR A 56 7.09 -13.93 11.98
C THR A 56 6.83 -12.44 12.23
N ALA A 57 6.53 -12.07 13.49
CA ALA A 57 6.41 -10.67 13.88
C ALA A 57 7.70 -9.87 13.63
N ALA A 58 8.87 -10.50 13.71
CA ALA A 58 10.15 -9.87 13.42
C ALA A 58 10.30 -9.55 11.93
N ALA A 59 9.89 -10.47 11.03
CA ALA A 59 9.90 -10.24 9.59
C ALA A 59 8.92 -9.11 9.22
N LEU A 60 7.73 -9.09 9.82
CA LEU A 60 6.77 -7.99 9.64
C LEU A 60 7.36 -6.64 10.06
N ALA A 61 8.02 -6.58 11.23
CA ALA A 61 8.62 -5.34 11.74
C ALA A 61 9.71 -4.82 10.78
N ALA A 62 10.56 -5.71 10.27
CA ALA A 62 11.59 -5.38 9.30
C ALA A 62 10.99 -4.87 7.98
N GLY A 63 9.98 -5.57 7.46
CA GLY A 63 9.34 -5.23 6.20
C GLY A 63 8.53 -3.92 6.24
N GLU A 64 7.90 -3.62 7.36
CA GLU A 64 7.16 -2.36 7.57
C GLU A 64 8.05 -1.20 8.06
N HIS A 65 9.34 -1.43 8.30
CA HIS A 65 10.27 -0.43 8.84
C HIS A 65 9.80 0.19 10.18
N VAL A 66 9.19 -0.63 11.03
CA VAL A 66 8.67 -0.24 12.35
C VAL A 66 9.24 -1.11 13.46
N THR A 67 9.01 -0.72 14.71
CA THR A 67 9.48 -1.51 15.87
C THR A 67 8.67 -2.79 16.04
N GLN A 68 9.27 -3.81 16.62
CA GLN A 68 8.57 -5.06 16.97
C GLN A 68 7.39 -4.81 17.92
N GLN A 69 7.50 -3.81 18.81
CA GLN A 69 6.41 -3.41 19.70
C GLN A 69 5.20 -2.87 18.93
N ALA A 70 5.42 -2.04 17.92
CA ALA A 70 4.35 -1.51 17.06
C ALA A 70 3.65 -2.64 16.30
N ILE A 71 4.41 -3.61 15.76
CA ILE A 71 3.85 -4.80 15.11
C ILE A 71 3.07 -5.66 16.10
N ALA A 72 3.61 -5.89 17.31
CA ALA A 72 2.91 -6.68 18.32
C ALA A 72 1.55 -6.07 18.69
N GLN A 73 1.47 -4.75 18.80
CA GLN A 73 0.21 -4.04 19.05
C GLN A 73 -0.75 -4.17 17.86
N SER A 74 -0.26 -4.02 16.63
CA SER A 74 -1.06 -4.19 15.42
C SER A 74 -1.63 -5.62 15.31
N LEU A 75 -0.79 -6.63 15.56
CA LEU A 75 -1.19 -8.02 15.55
C LEU A 75 -2.20 -8.36 16.66
N ALA A 76 -2.05 -7.78 17.85
CA ALA A 76 -3.01 -7.95 18.93
C ALA A 76 -4.41 -7.43 18.53
N THR A 77 -4.46 -6.25 17.91
CA THR A 77 -5.72 -5.68 17.41
C THR A 77 -6.34 -6.54 16.29
N LEU A 78 -5.54 -6.92 15.29
CA LEU A 78 -6.02 -7.76 14.18
C LEU A 78 -6.50 -9.13 14.66
N LYS A 79 -5.77 -9.75 15.62
CA LYS A 79 -6.17 -11.00 16.25
C LYS A 79 -7.46 -10.86 17.04
N GLY A 80 -7.59 -9.78 17.83
CA GLY A 80 -8.82 -9.49 18.59
C GLY A 80 -10.06 -9.32 17.71
N ARG A 81 -9.86 -8.97 16.44
CA ARG A 81 -10.91 -8.89 15.41
C ARG A 81 -11.06 -10.17 14.58
N GLY A 82 -10.29 -11.20 14.87
CA GLY A 82 -10.35 -12.47 14.15
C GLY A 82 -9.80 -12.43 12.72
N LEU A 83 -8.98 -11.41 12.37
CA LEU A 83 -8.46 -11.20 11.01
C LEU A 83 -7.14 -11.92 10.77
N VAL A 84 -6.39 -12.19 11.83
CA VAL A 84 -5.15 -12.97 11.82
C VAL A 84 -5.14 -13.99 12.96
N GLU A 85 -4.36 -15.04 12.78
CA GLU A 85 -4.14 -16.07 13.77
C GLU A 85 -2.65 -16.41 13.88
N LYS A 86 -2.27 -16.99 15.01
CA LYS A 86 -0.92 -17.49 15.24
C LYS A 86 -0.91 -19.00 15.08
N GLN A 87 0.12 -19.50 14.41
CA GLN A 87 0.39 -20.94 14.27
C GLN A 87 1.86 -21.22 14.56
N ALA A 88 2.16 -22.44 15.01
CA ALA A 88 3.54 -22.88 15.13
C ALA A 88 4.18 -22.97 13.74
N ASP A 89 5.46 -22.61 13.63
CA ASP A 89 6.23 -22.84 12.40
C ASP A 89 6.41 -24.35 12.20
N PRO A 90 6.02 -24.89 11.04
CA PRO A 90 6.17 -26.32 10.76
C PRO A 90 7.62 -26.81 10.76
N SER A 91 8.59 -25.92 10.51
CA SER A 91 10.01 -26.22 10.44
C SER A 91 10.74 -25.99 11.76
N ASP A 92 10.23 -25.10 12.61
CA ASP A 92 10.80 -24.76 13.91
C ASP A 92 9.69 -24.38 14.89
N GLY A 93 9.22 -25.36 15.65
CA GLY A 93 8.13 -25.19 16.63
C GLY A 93 8.38 -24.14 17.73
N ARG A 94 9.60 -23.57 17.81
CA ARG A 94 9.93 -22.46 18.71
C ARG A 94 9.50 -21.12 18.11
N LYS A 95 9.28 -21.05 16.79
CA LYS A 95 8.83 -19.87 16.08
C LYS A 95 7.32 -19.85 15.97
N SER A 96 6.75 -18.67 16.06
CA SER A 96 5.34 -18.43 15.84
C SER A 96 5.16 -17.63 14.55
N LEU A 97 4.41 -18.18 13.61
CA LEU A 97 3.99 -17.50 12.40
C LEU A 97 2.62 -16.86 12.60
N VAL A 98 2.40 -15.76 11.95
CA VAL A 98 1.09 -15.10 11.84
C VAL A 98 0.58 -15.32 10.44
N SER A 99 -0.65 -15.79 10.32
CA SER A 99 -1.36 -15.98 9.06
C SER A 99 -2.68 -15.21 9.06
N ALA A 100 -3.18 -14.87 7.87
CA ALA A 100 -4.49 -14.28 7.72
C ALA A 100 -5.57 -15.36 7.83
N THR A 101 -6.65 -15.07 8.55
CA THR A 101 -7.84 -15.90 8.59
C THR A 101 -8.68 -15.74 7.31
N ALA A 102 -9.70 -16.59 7.13
CA ALA A 102 -10.68 -16.41 6.06
C ALA A 102 -11.39 -15.04 6.17
N ALA A 103 -11.69 -14.57 7.39
CA ALA A 103 -12.26 -13.24 7.62
C ALA A 103 -11.31 -12.12 7.22
N GLY A 104 -10.00 -12.25 7.50
CA GLY A 104 -8.99 -11.29 7.08
C GLY A 104 -8.89 -11.17 5.57
N ARG A 105 -8.85 -12.30 4.86
CA ARG A 105 -8.86 -12.33 3.38
C ARG A 105 -10.11 -11.71 2.79
N LYS A 106 -11.29 -12.07 3.32
CA LYS A 106 -12.57 -11.51 2.86
C LYS A 106 -12.64 -9.99 3.06
N LEU A 107 -12.13 -9.48 4.20
CA LEU A 107 -12.04 -8.04 4.42
C LEU A 107 -11.16 -7.37 3.37
N ARG A 108 -9.98 -7.92 3.09
CA ARG A 108 -9.05 -7.41 2.06
C ARG A 108 -9.72 -7.34 0.70
N GLU A 109 -10.35 -8.44 0.28
CA GLU A 109 -11.08 -8.54 -0.99
C GLU A 109 -12.19 -7.48 -1.10
N SER A 110 -13.00 -7.32 -0.06
CA SER A 110 -14.07 -6.31 -0.06
C SER A 110 -13.55 -4.88 -0.21
N LEU A 111 -12.39 -4.57 0.39
CA LEU A 111 -11.75 -3.26 0.26
C LEU A 111 -11.15 -3.05 -1.14
N GLU A 112 -10.68 -4.10 -1.79
CA GLU A 112 -10.16 -4.05 -3.17
C GLU A 112 -11.29 -3.82 -4.16
N VAL A 113 -12.40 -4.56 -4.05
CA VAL A 113 -13.60 -4.37 -4.87
C VAL A 113 -14.13 -2.94 -4.73
N SER A 114 -14.30 -2.45 -3.52
CA SER A 114 -14.80 -1.07 -3.29
C SER A 114 -13.86 -0.01 -3.87
N ARG A 115 -12.55 -0.24 -3.83
CA ARG A 115 -11.56 0.65 -4.44
C ARG A 115 -11.68 0.68 -5.96
N GLU A 116 -11.79 -0.50 -6.58
CA GLU A 116 -11.92 -0.65 -8.02
C GLU A 116 -13.22 -0.03 -8.53
N GLU A 117 -14.35 -0.30 -7.87
CA GLU A 117 -15.64 0.28 -8.20
C GLU A 117 -15.60 1.81 -8.17
N TRP A 118 -15.05 2.38 -7.08
CA TRP A 118 -14.92 3.83 -6.97
C TRP A 118 -14.01 4.42 -8.05
N LEU A 119 -12.84 3.81 -8.30
CA LEU A 119 -11.91 4.27 -9.34
C LEU A 119 -12.55 4.22 -10.72
N THR A 120 -13.27 3.16 -11.04
CA THR A 120 -14.00 3.04 -12.31
C THR A 120 -15.01 4.18 -12.48
N GLN A 121 -15.83 4.43 -11.47
CA GLN A 121 -16.80 5.53 -11.50
C GLN A 121 -16.11 6.90 -11.59
N ALA A 122 -15.02 7.11 -10.87
CA ALA A 122 -14.27 8.35 -10.90
C ALA A 122 -13.64 8.62 -12.28
N ILE A 123 -13.11 7.57 -12.91
CA ILE A 123 -12.56 7.63 -14.27
C ILE A 123 -13.69 7.94 -15.27
N ASP A 124 -14.82 7.27 -15.18
CA ASP A 124 -15.95 7.51 -16.07
C ASP A 124 -16.50 8.93 -15.96
N ALA A 125 -16.49 9.50 -14.76
CA ALA A 125 -16.96 10.86 -14.52
C ALA A 125 -15.94 11.94 -14.94
N ALA A 126 -14.64 11.67 -14.84
CA ALA A 126 -13.59 12.68 -14.99
C ALA A 126 -12.85 12.62 -16.34
N VAL A 127 -12.81 11.46 -17.01
CA VAL A 127 -12.01 11.22 -18.21
C VAL A 127 -12.92 11.10 -19.42
N LYS A 128 -12.77 12.03 -20.36
CA LYS A 128 -13.52 11.99 -21.63
C LYS A 128 -13.09 10.80 -22.49
N PRO A 129 -13.96 10.29 -23.36
CA PRO A 129 -13.62 9.17 -24.25
C PRO A 129 -12.32 9.38 -25.05
N ALA A 130 -12.09 10.62 -25.53
CA ALA A 130 -10.88 10.99 -26.27
C ALA A 130 -9.59 10.99 -25.42
N GLU A 131 -9.71 11.03 -24.09
CA GLU A 131 -8.59 11.06 -23.15
C GLU A 131 -8.23 9.68 -22.59
N ARG A 132 -9.00 8.64 -22.97
CA ARG A 132 -8.78 7.27 -22.46
C ARG A 132 -7.39 6.71 -22.83
N ALA A 133 -6.93 6.94 -24.06
CA ALA A 133 -5.59 6.53 -24.48
C ALA A 133 -4.51 7.23 -23.66
N LEU A 134 -4.66 8.56 -23.44
CA LEU A 134 -3.74 9.33 -22.60
C LEU A 134 -3.69 8.81 -21.14
N LEU A 135 -4.84 8.39 -20.59
CA LEU A 135 -4.87 7.76 -19.27
C LEU A 135 -4.07 6.46 -19.23
N GLN A 136 -4.20 5.62 -20.26
CA GLN A 136 -3.42 4.37 -20.36
C GLN A 136 -1.91 4.65 -20.42
N ASP A 137 -1.50 5.59 -21.28
CA ASP A 137 -0.09 6.02 -21.37
C ASP A 137 0.42 6.56 -20.03
N ALA A 138 -0.42 7.32 -19.31
CA ALA A 138 -0.06 7.86 -17.99
C ALA A 138 0.09 6.76 -16.92
N ILE A 139 -0.74 5.71 -16.97
CA ILE A 139 -0.62 4.56 -16.06
C ILE A 139 0.71 3.85 -16.31
N GLU A 140 1.05 3.55 -17.56
CA GLU A 140 2.33 2.92 -17.91
C GLU A 140 3.56 3.75 -17.48
N LEU A 141 3.46 5.08 -17.60
CA LEU A 141 4.50 5.99 -17.13
C LEU A 141 4.65 5.94 -15.61
N LEU A 142 3.55 5.91 -14.87
CA LEU A 142 3.57 5.85 -13.40
C LEU A 142 4.13 4.52 -12.89
N GLU A 143 3.78 3.41 -13.54
CA GLU A 143 4.33 2.09 -13.24
C GLU A 143 5.85 2.08 -13.43
N ARG A 144 6.35 2.57 -14.56
CA ARG A 144 7.79 2.68 -14.81
C ARG A 144 8.51 3.56 -13.79
N ILE A 145 7.90 4.66 -13.36
CA ILE A 145 8.48 5.53 -12.31
C ILE A 145 8.54 4.78 -10.98
N ALA A 146 7.50 4.00 -10.65
CA ALA A 146 7.44 3.23 -9.41
C ALA A 146 8.51 2.14 -9.32
N ASP A 147 8.90 1.57 -10.48
CA ASP A 147 9.88 0.47 -10.58
C ASP A 147 11.33 0.96 -10.66
N VAL A 148 11.58 2.28 -10.69
CA VAL A 148 12.95 2.80 -10.76
C VAL A 148 13.68 2.61 -9.43
N GLU A 149 14.71 1.77 -9.44
CA GLU A 149 15.67 1.66 -8.35
C GLU A 149 16.74 2.77 -8.44
N LEU A 150 16.54 3.84 -7.67
CA LEU A 150 17.57 4.86 -7.51
C LEU A 150 18.60 4.37 -6.48
N HIS A 151 19.80 3.99 -6.96
CA HIS A 151 20.95 3.79 -6.09
C HIS A 151 21.21 5.13 -5.38
N ARG A 152 20.89 5.21 -4.10
CA ARG A 152 21.36 6.31 -3.25
C ARG A 152 22.87 6.14 -3.07
N GLY A 153 23.61 6.55 -4.07
CA GLY A 153 25.05 6.79 -3.98
C GLY A 153 25.26 7.97 -3.02
N GLY A 154 25.61 7.67 -1.80
CA GLY A 154 25.91 8.63 -0.77
C GLY A 154 26.85 8.03 0.24
N GLU A 155 28.12 7.86 -0.16
CA GLU A 155 29.21 7.90 0.81
C GLU A 155 29.17 9.28 1.48
N ILE A 156 28.71 9.34 2.71
CA ILE A 156 29.11 10.40 3.62
C ILE A 156 30.36 9.88 4.33
N ARG A 157 31.52 10.37 3.87
CA ARG A 157 32.77 10.33 4.63
C ARG A 157 32.69 11.32 5.77
#